data_984b7046759d72f2fb67c00668fcc884
#
_entry.id   984b7046759d72f2fb67c00668fcc884
#
_cell.length_a   1.000
_cell.length_b   1.000
_cell.length_c   1.000
_cell.angle_alpha   90.00
_cell.angle_beta   90.00
_cell.angle_gamma   90.00
#
_symmetry.space_group_name_H-M   'P 1'
#
loop_
_entity.id
_entity.type
_entity.pdbx_description
1 polymer ?
#
loop_
_entity_poly.entity_id
_entity_poly.type
_entity_poly.pdbx_seq_one_letter_code
_entity_poly.pdbx_strand_id
1 'polypeptide(L)'
;MNARIPVDEWTELVRRCRNEWIEIAHLIHRKAVYELHGENDPVPALSPREIECLHWTALGKDYKDISVILGISEHTTRDYLKTARFKLGCATISAAASRAVQLRIINP
;
A
#
# COMPACT_ATOMS: atom_id res chain seq x y z
N MET A 1 -27.07 5.75 -28.35
CA MET A 1 -26.92 5.84 -27.78
C MET A 1 -27.31 6.17 -27.11
N ASN A 2 -27.46 6.04 -26.75
CA ASN A 2 -27.52 6.43 -25.99
C ASN A 2 -28.18 6.17 -24.97
N ALA A 3 -27.81 5.44 -24.37
CA ALA A 3 -28.24 5.24 -23.12
C ALA A 3 -28.21 6.50 -22.44
N ARG A 4 -29.29 7.06 -22.25
CA ARG A 4 -29.31 8.21 -21.56
C ARG A 4 -29.63 7.89 -20.18
N ILE A 5 -28.67 7.97 -19.28
CA ILE A 5 -28.88 7.86 -17.86
C ILE A 5 -29.17 9.25 -17.35
N PRO A 6 -30.27 9.43 -16.63
CA PRO A 6 -30.58 10.75 -16.06
C PRO A 6 -29.44 11.24 -15.18
N VAL A 7 -29.28 12.54 -15.12
CA VAL A 7 -28.18 13.13 -14.37
C VAL A 7 -28.19 12.68 -12.92
N ASP A 8 -29.37 12.57 -12.31
CA ASP A 8 -29.46 12.13 -10.92
C ASP A 8 -28.89 10.74 -10.75
N GLU A 9 -29.30 9.82 -11.61
CA GLU A 9 -28.81 8.45 -11.53
C GLU A 9 -27.31 8.39 -11.79
N TRP A 10 -26.86 9.20 -12.73
CA TRP A 10 -25.45 9.24 -13.04
C TRP A 10 -24.63 9.71 -11.85
N THR A 11 -25.09 10.79 -11.21
CA THR A 11 -24.41 11.33 -10.05
C THR A 11 -24.39 10.34 -8.91
N GLU A 12 -25.53 9.67 -8.70
CA GLU A 12 -25.62 8.67 -7.64
C GLU A 12 -24.68 7.50 -7.91
N LEU A 13 -24.60 7.07 -9.14
CA LEU A 13 -23.72 5.98 -9.52
C LEU A 13 -22.26 6.35 -9.28
N VAL A 14 -21.88 7.55 -9.69
CA VAL A 14 -20.51 8.01 -9.51
C VAL A 14 -20.16 8.08 -8.03
N ARG A 15 -21.07 8.63 -7.23
CA ARG A 15 -20.81 8.75 -5.79
C ARG A 15 -20.68 7.40 -5.14
N ARG A 16 -21.53 6.46 -5.52
CA ARG A 16 -21.52 5.13 -4.93
C ARG A 16 -20.25 4.37 -5.27
N CYS A 17 -19.73 4.57 -6.47
CA CYS A 17 -18.56 3.85 -6.92
C CYS A 17 -17.27 4.60 -6.72
N ARG A 18 -17.30 5.74 -6.05
CA ARG A 18 -16.10 6.56 -5.93
C ARG A 18 -14.92 5.80 -5.36
N ASN A 19 -15.13 5.07 -4.27
CA ASN A 19 -14.05 4.34 -3.64
C ASN A 19 -13.55 3.21 -4.54
N GLU A 20 -14.45 2.57 -5.25
CA GLU A 20 -14.08 1.51 -6.17
C GLU A 20 -13.25 2.07 -7.32
N TRP A 21 -13.59 3.26 -7.78
CA TRP A 21 -12.82 3.91 -8.84
C TRP A 21 -11.39 4.19 -8.41
N ILE A 22 -11.22 4.62 -7.17
CA ILE A 22 -9.90 4.91 -6.65
C ILE A 22 -9.07 3.63 -6.60
N GLU A 23 -9.65 2.53 -6.15
CA GLU A 23 -8.94 1.27 -6.11
C GLU A 23 -8.57 0.77 -7.51
N ILE A 24 -9.49 0.90 -8.43
CA ILE A 24 -9.25 0.50 -9.82
C ILE A 24 -8.14 1.34 -10.41
N ALA A 25 -8.14 2.64 -10.15
CA ALA A 25 -7.11 3.52 -10.64
C ALA A 25 -5.74 3.12 -10.13
N HIS A 26 -5.65 2.74 -8.86
CA HIS A 26 -4.40 2.30 -8.28
C HIS A 26 -3.92 1.00 -8.92
N LEU A 27 -4.83 0.09 -9.18
CA LEU A 27 -4.48 -1.18 -9.83
C LEU A 27 -3.96 -0.95 -11.24
N ILE A 28 -4.63 -0.08 -11.97
CA ILE A 28 -4.23 0.23 -13.34
C ILE A 28 -2.86 0.90 -13.35
N HIS A 29 -2.67 1.83 -12.45
CA HIS A 29 -1.40 2.54 -12.37
C HIS A 29 -0.26 1.56 -12.08
N ARG A 30 -0.46 0.67 -11.13
CA ARG A 30 0.57 -0.29 -10.77
C ARG A 30 0.87 -1.24 -11.92
N LYS A 31 -0.15 -1.67 -12.63
CA LYS A 31 0.03 -2.54 -13.77
C LYS A 31 0.77 -1.83 -14.89
N ALA A 32 0.45 -0.57 -15.12
CA ALA A 32 1.12 0.22 -16.13
C ALA A 32 2.60 0.39 -15.82
N VAL A 33 2.90 0.66 -14.55
CA VAL A 33 4.30 0.79 -14.13
C VAL A 33 5.03 -0.53 -14.32
N TYR A 34 4.39 -1.62 -13.97
CA TYR A 34 4.96 -2.94 -14.16
C TYR A 34 5.29 -3.17 -15.64
N GLU A 35 4.35 -2.87 -16.51
CA GLU A 35 4.53 -3.10 -17.94
C GLU A 35 5.63 -2.22 -18.52
N LEU A 36 5.73 -0.99 -18.02
CA LEU A 36 6.76 -0.09 -18.49
C LEU A 36 8.14 -0.51 -18.06
N HIS A 37 8.27 -1.07 -16.89
CA HIS A 37 9.56 -1.50 -16.35
C HIS A 37 9.84 -2.98 -16.60
N GLY A 38 8.94 -3.65 -17.28
CA GLY A 38 9.13 -5.06 -17.58
C GLY A 38 8.64 -5.91 -16.43
N GLU A 39 8.84 -7.19 -16.58
CA GLU A 39 8.33 -8.11 -15.63
C GLU A 39 9.19 -8.24 -14.43
N ASN A 40 10.21 -7.46 -14.34
CA ASN A 40 11.17 -7.67 -13.30
C ASN A 40 10.63 -7.38 -11.94
N ASP A 41 9.78 -6.37 -11.82
CA ASP A 41 9.45 -6.00 -10.49
C ASP A 41 8.22 -5.16 -10.39
N PRO A 42 7.07 -5.78 -10.40
CA PRO A 42 5.84 -5.03 -10.18
C PRO A 42 5.74 -4.56 -8.75
N VAL A 43 6.62 -5.04 -7.88
CA VAL A 43 6.59 -4.75 -6.46
C VAL A 43 7.86 -4.01 -6.09
N PRO A 44 7.75 -2.93 -5.30
CA PRO A 44 8.93 -2.20 -4.86
C PRO A 44 9.88 -3.11 -4.12
N ALA A 45 11.18 -2.87 -4.31
CA ALA A 45 12.20 -3.67 -3.65
C ALA A 45 12.37 -3.19 -2.22
N LEU A 46 11.83 -3.92 -1.28
CA LEU A 46 11.97 -3.63 0.13
C LEU A 46 13.12 -4.44 0.72
N SER A 47 13.85 -3.82 1.63
CA SER A 47 14.93 -4.55 2.32
C SER A 47 14.31 -5.52 3.32
N PRO A 48 15.07 -6.55 3.74
CA PRO A 48 14.56 -7.50 4.74
C PRO A 48 14.11 -6.82 6.02
N ARG A 49 14.81 -5.80 6.48
CA ARG A 49 14.43 -5.09 7.69
C ARG A 49 13.13 -4.31 7.50
N GLU A 50 12.95 -3.72 6.33
CA GLU A 50 11.73 -3.01 6.03
C GLU A 50 10.56 -3.97 6.03
N ILE A 51 10.75 -5.15 5.46
CA ILE A 51 9.72 -6.17 5.45
C ILE A 51 9.39 -6.62 6.86
N GLU A 52 10.40 -6.85 7.69
CA GLU A 52 10.16 -7.24 9.08
C GLU A 52 9.38 -6.18 9.84
N CYS A 53 9.75 -4.92 9.65
CA CYS A 53 9.05 -3.83 10.32
C CYS A 53 7.59 -3.76 9.90
N LEU A 54 7.32 -3.91 8.61
CA LEU A 54 5.95 -3.90 8.13
C LEU A 54 5.18 -5.11 8.63
N HIS A 55 5.83 -6.26 8.72
CA HIS A 55 5.19 -7.47 9.22
C HIS A 55 4.68 -7.25 10.64
N TRP A 56 5.53 -6.72 11.51
CA TRP A 56 5.12 -6.47 12.89
C TRP A 56 4.06 -5.39 12.98
N THR A 57 4.14 -4.38 12.09
CA THR A 57 3.11 -3.35 12.04
C THR A 57 1.76 -3.94 11.66
N ALA A 58 1.75 -4.88 10.71
CA ALA A 58 0.52 -5.54 10.30
C ALA A 58 -0.07 -6.36 11.45
N LEU A 59 0.76 -6.81 12.37
CA LEU A 59 0.32 -7.55 13.54
C LEU A 59 -0.11 -6.63 14.68
N GLY A 60 -0.05 -5.32 14.47
CA GLY A 60 -0.52 -4.38 15.48
C GLY A 60 0.54 -3.83 16.40
N LYS A 61 1.82 -4.06 16.10
CA LYS A 61 2.90 -3.55 16.93
C LYS A 61 3.28 -2.15 16.51
N ASP A 62 3.63 -1.29 17.47
CA ASP A 62 4.10 0.04 17.13
C ASP A 62 5.64 0.01 17.02
N TYR A 63 6.21 1.16 16.62
CA TYR A 63 7.64 1.19 16.36
C TYR A 63 8.48 0.92 17.61
N LYS A 64 7.95 1.24 18.78
CA LYS A 64 8.67 0.98 20.04
C LYS A 64 8.78 -0.51 20.27
N ASP A 65 7.66 -1.22 20.10
CA ASP A 65 7.66 -2.67 20.27
C ASP A 65 8.55 -3.33 19.24
N ILE A 66 8.49 -2.86 18.00
CA ILE A 66 9.30 -3.43 16.93
C ILE A 66 10.79 -3.24 17.22
N SER A 67 11.16 -2.08 17.75
CA SER A 67 12.57 -1.83 18.06
C SER A 67 13.09 -2.82 19.09
N VAL A 68 12.27 -3.15 20.07
CA VAL A 68 12.64 -4.14 21.09
C VAL A 68 12.74 -5.53 20.45
N ILE A 69 11.76 -5.88 19.65
CA ILE A 69 11.71 -7.21 19.01
C ILE A 69 12.92 -7.42 18.12
N LEU A 70 13.28 -6.40 17.33
CA LEU A 70 14.38 -6.53 16.39
C LEU A 70 15.73 -6.16 16.98
N GLY A 71 15.76 -5.63 18.18
CA GLY A 71 17.01 -5.25 18.82
C GLY A 71 17.68 -4.06 18.15
N ILE A 72 16.92 -3.11 17.65
CA ILE A 72 17.45 -1.90 17.01
C ILE A 72 16.85 -0.69 17.71
N SER A 73 17.36 0.49 17.41
CA SER A 73 16.86 1.70 18.04
C SER A 73 15.49 2.07 17.50
N GLU A 74 14.75 2.85 18.29
CA GLU A 74 13.46 3.35 17.86
C GLU A 74 13.62 4.24 16.62
N HIS A 75 14.66 5.03 16.60
CA HIS A 75 14.94 5.90 15.47
C HIS A 75 15.15 5.08 14.19
N THR A 76 15.95 4.04 14.27
CA THR A 76 16.20 3.16 13.13
C THR A 76 14.92 2.48 12.68
N THR A 77 14.10 2.03 13.63
CA THR A 77 12.83 1.39 13.31
C THR A 77 11.92 2.37 12.54
N ARG A 78 11.83 3.59 13.00
CA ARG A 78 11.01 4.59 12.34
C ARG A 78 11.53 4.89 10.95
N ASP A 79 12.85 4.90 10.78
CA ASP A 79 13.43 5.12 9.46
C ASP A 79 13.07 4.00 8.50
N TYR A 80 13.15 2.77 8.96
CA TYR A 80 12.76 1.63 8.12
C TYR A 80 11.30 1.72 7.72
N LEU A 81 10.43 2.04 8.68
CA LEU A 81 9.00 2.16 8.39
C LEU A 81 8.72 3.30 7.44
N LYS A 82 9.40 4.42 7.63
CA LYS A 82 9.22 5.58 6.77
C LYS A 82 9.67 5.27 5.35
N THR A 83 10.81 4.61 5.21
CA THR A 83 11.33 4.24 3.89
C THR A 83 10.38 3.26 3.21
N ALA A 84 9.90 2.26 3.95
CA ALA A 84 8.97 1.29 3.40
C ALA A 84 7.69 1.97 2.95
N ARG A 85 7.17 2.88 3.76
CA ARG A 85 5.97 3.64 3.40
C ARG A 85 6.17 4.41 2.11
N PHE A 86 7.32 5.05 2.01
CA PHE A 86 7.64 5.84 0.83
C PHE A 86 7.73 4.94 -0.40
N LYS A 87 8.41 3.80 -0.28
CA LYS A 87 8.56 2.87 -1.40
C LYS A 87 7.22 2.33 -1.86
N LEU A 88 6.29 2.14 -0.96
CA LEU A 88 4.96 1.63 -1.30
C LEU A 88 4.00 2.74 -1.71
N GLY A 89 4.44 3.99 -1.66
CA GLY A 89 3.62 5.10 -2.10
C GLY A 89 2.41 5.36 -1.23
N CYS A 90 2.53 5.10 0.06
CA CYS A 90 1.41 5.25 0.98
C CYS A 90 1.58 6.47 1.86
N ALA A 91 0.45 7.00 2.33
CA ALA A 91 0.46 8.18 3.17
C ALA A 91 0.73 7.87 4.63
N THR A 92 0.41 6.67 5.07
CA THR A 92 0.60 6.26 6.45
C THR A 92 1.29 4.91 6.51
N ILE A 93 1.87 4.62 7.66
CA ILE A 93 2.53 3.34 7.88
C ILE A 93 1.51 2.21 7.91
N SER A 94 0.34 2.48 8.49
CA SER A 94 -0.73 1.48 8.49
C SER A 94 -1.17 1.13 7.08
N ALA A 95 -1.29 2.12 6.22
CA ALA A 95 -1.63 1.89 4.83
C ALA A 95 -0.54 1.10 4.13
N ALA A 96 0.73 1.39 4.45
CA ALA A 96 1.84 0.65 3.87
C ALA A 96 1.80 -0.81 4.28
N ALA A 97 1.50 -1.08 5.54
CA ALA A 97 1.40 -2.46 6.01
C ALA A 97 0.27 -3.20 5.31
N SER A 98 -0.88 -2.55 5.17
CA SER A 98 -2.01 -3.15 4.47
C SER A 98 -1.66 -3.44 3.02
N ARG A 99 -0.98 -2.51 2.38
CA ARG A 99 -0.58 -2.70 0.99
C ARG A 99 0.40 -3.84 0.84
N ALA A 100 1.33 -3.95 1.80
CA ALA A 100 2.30 -5.04 1.76
C ALA A 100 1.60 -6.39 1.88
N VAL A 101 0.55 -6.48 2.68
CA VAL A 101 -0.25 -7.69 2.78
C VAL A 101 -0.94 -7.97 1.45
N GLN A 102 -1.54 -6.94 0.86
CA GLN A 102 -2.23 -7.09 -0.42
C GLN A 102 -1.28 -7.55 -1.52
N LEU A 103 -0.06 -7.07 -1.50
CA LEU A 103 0.94 -7.43 -2.50
C LEU A 103 1.65 -8.73 -2.15
N ARG A 104 1.29 -9.32 -1.02
CA ARG A 104 1.87 -10.57 -0.52
C ARG A 104 3.37 -10.45 -0.27
N ILE A 105 3.81 -9.24 0.05
CA ILE A 105 5.18 -9.02 0.48
C ILE A 105 5.36 -9.58 1.88
N ILE A 106 4.33 -9.41 2.71
CA ILE A 106 4.33 -9.96 4.06
C ILE A 106 3.12 -10.85 4.22
N ASN A 107 3.24 -11.78 5.14
CA ASN A 107 2.20 -12.76 5.38
C ASN A 107 2.02 -12.87 6.89
N PRO A 108 1.26 -11.93 7.48
CA PRO A 108 1.12 -11.87 8.94
C PRO A 108 0.37 -13.05 9.53
#